data_13934393f1aaa3c56182f3d8e5aa4876
#
_entry.id   13934393f1aaa3c56182f3d8e5aa4876
#
_cell.length_a   1.000
_cell.length_b   1.000
_cell.length_c   1.000
_cell.angle_alpha   90.00
_cell.angle_beta   90.00
_cell.angle_gamma   90.00
#
_symmetry.space_group_name_H-M   'P 1'
#
loop_
_entity.id
_entity.type
_entity.pdbx_description
1 polymer ?
#
loop_
_entity_poly.entity_id
_entity_poly.type
_entity_poly.pdbx_seq_one_letter_code
_entity_poly.pdbx_strand_id
1 'polypeptide(L)'
;MKSAVDEAWAVSMVAGAAAQDVLEDEHDARVAEALKEGIAISDAVFDLVFPRAIRIVSSVFWTPVSVALRAAELLVLDRGTRVLDVGSGAGKFCVVGALATGASFTGIEQRAHLVAIAREAAQRLGARATFVNGRLASDSLQDIDAIYFFNPFAENAFPPEDHLDHTVELSLDRALFDVELAERLLTGAKVGTRVVTYHGFGGDMPPTYTLQLTEKHRTDQLDLWVKTSLA
;
A
#
# COMPACT_ATOMS: atom_id res chain seq x y z
N MET A 1 -24.30 9.48 -44.74
CA MET A 1 -24.14 10.82 -44.13
C MET A 1 -24.30 10.69 -42.65
N LYS A 2 -23.20 10.83 -41.89
CA LYS A 2 -23.29 11.02 -40.42
C LYS A 2 -23.98 12.35 -40.17
N SER A 3 -24.92 12.42 -39.26
CA SER A 3 -25.67 13.66 -39.02
C SER A 3 -24.82 14.68 -38.28
N ALA A 4 -25.04 15.97 -38.48
CA ALA A 4 -24.36 17.04 -37.74
C ALA A 4 -24.59 16.96 -36.22
N VAL A 5 -25.61 16.21 -35.79
CA VAL A 5 -25.91 15.89 -34.38
C VAL A 5 -24.93 14.88 -33.80
N ASP A 6 -24.51 13.88 -34.61
CA ASP A 6 -23.52 12.87 -34.17
C ASP A 6 -22.13 13.51 -33.99
N GLU A 7 -21.77 14.46 -34.87
CA GLU A 7 -20.50 15.18 -34.74
C GLU A 7 -20.50 16.16 -33.54
N ALA A 8 -21.59 16.90 -33.31
CA ALA A 8 -21.72 17.79 -32.19
C ALA A 8 -21.69 17.04 -30.83
N TRP A 9 -22.34 15.87 -30.79
CA TRP A 9 -22.34 15.00 -29.60
C TRP A 9 -20.94 14.44 -29.31
N ALA A 10 -20.24 13.98 -30.34
CA ALA A 10 -18.87 13.46 -30.20
C ALA A 10 -17.90 14.56 -29.71
N VAL A 11 -18.01 15.81 -30.25
CA VAL A 11 -17.20 16.95 -29.81
C VAL A 11 -17.51 17.31 -28.35
N SER A 12 -18.77 17.27 -27.93
CA SER A 12 -19.19 17.55 -26.55
C SER A 12 -18.66 16.47 -25.56
N MET A 13 -18.67 15.21 -25.96
CA MET A 13 -18.12 14.10 -25.15
C MET A 13 -16.60 14.22 -24.99
N VAL A 14 -15.87 14.54 -26.07
CA VAL A 14 -14.42 14.74 -26.03
C VAL A 14 -14.05 15.95 -25.16
N ALA A 15 -14.79 17.05 -25.29
CA ALA A 15 -14.57 18.23 -24.43
C ALA A 15 -14.88 17.96 -22.95
N GLY A 16 -15.91 17.16 -22.67
CA GLY A 16 -16.22 16.72 -21.30
C GLY A 16 -15.15 15.82 -20.71
N ALA A 17 -14.64 14.86 -21.46
CA ALA A 17 -13.55 13.99 -21.03
C ALA A 17 -12.26 14.78 -20.78
N ALA A 18 -11.86 15.67 -21.68
CA ALA A 18 -10.69 16.51 -21.50
C ALA A 18 -10.79 17.44 -20.26
N ALA A 19 -11.99 17.95 -19.95
CA ALA A 19 -12.21 18.75 -18.75
C ALA A 19 -12.13 17.90 -17.48
N GLN A 20 -12.57 16.65 -17.52
CA GLN A 20 -12.45 15.71 -16.40
C GLN A 20 -11.00 15.32 -16.15
N ASP A 21 -10.23 15.03 -17.19
CA ASP A 21 -8.81 14.72 -17.11
C ASP A 21 -8.02 15.87 -16.47
N VAL A 22 -8.31 17.12 -16.84
CA VAL A 22 -7.67 18.30 -16.23
C VAL A 22 -8.00 18.43 -14.74
N LEU A 23 -9.24 18.15 -14.32
CA LEU A 23 -9.63 18.19 -12.91
C LEU A 23 -8.97 17.08 -12.10
N GLU A 24 -8.79 15.89 -12.68
CA GLU A 24 -8.09 14.77 -12.05
C GLU A 24 -6.60 15.10 -11.88
N ASP A 25 -5.94 15.64 -12.90
CA ASP A 25 -4.53 16.06 -12.83
C ASP A 25 -4.31 17.15 -11.78
N GLU A 26 -5.19 18.15 -11.69
CA GLU A 26 -5.12 19.19 -10.66
C GLU A 26 -5.33 18.63 -9.25
N HIS A 27 -6.24 17.67 -9.08
CA HIS A 27 -6.47 16.98 -7.81
C HIS A 27 -5.22 16.22 -7.37
N ASP A 28 -4.66 15.42 -8.26
CA ASP A 28 -3.48 14.61 -8.00
C ASP A 28 -2.26 15.46 -7.63
N ALA A 29 -2.05 16.55 -8.34
CA ALA A 29 -0.98 17.51 -8.02
C ALA A 29 -1.13 18.09 -6.60
N ARG A 30 -2.34 18.46 -6.19
CA ARG A 30 -2.63 18.98 -4.83
C ARG A 30 -2.43 17.92 -3.76
N VAL A 31 -2.86 16.67 -4.01
CA VAL A 31 -2.63 15.54 -3.10
C VAL A 31 -1.14 15.29 -2.92
N ALA A 32 -0.40 15.24 -4.02
CA ALA A 32 1.04 15.00 -3.98
C ALA A 32 1.80 16.13 -3.25
N GLU A 33 1.45 17.39 -3.50
CA GLU A 33 2.04 18.55 -2.84
C GLU A 33 1.74 18.55 -1.34
N ALA A 34 0.48 18.36 -0.95
CA ALA A 34 0.08 18.30 0.45
C ALA A 34 0.87 17.23 1.24
N LEU A 35 1.01 16.02 0.68
CA LEU A 35 1.77 14.95 1.34
C LEU A 35 3.26 15.26 1.44
N LYS A 36 3.87 15.87 0.41
CA LYS A 36 5.29 16.29 0.43
C LYS A 36 5.57 17.38 1.46
N GLU A 37 4.59 18.25 1.71
CA GLU A 37 4.67 19.32 2.71
C GLU A 37 4.26 18.89 4.12
N GLY A 38 3.90 17.61 4.32
CA GLY A 38 3.44 17.08 5.62
C GLY A 38 2.03 17.55 6.02
N ILE A 39 1.25 18.04 5.06
CA ILE A 39 -0.13 18.45 5.29
C ILE A 39 -1.01 17.19 5.37
N ALA A 40 -1.75 17.06 6.48
CA ALA A 40 -2.67 15.95 6.66
C ALA A 40 -3.87 16.06 5.72
N ILE A 41 -4.14 14.99 4.98
CA ILE A 41 -5.32 14.84 4.13
C ILE A 41 -6.16 13.66 4.61
N SER A 42 -7.45 13.70 4.35
CA SER A 42 -8.37 12.60 4.70
C SER A 42 -8.33 11.47 3.69
N ASP A 43 -8.76 10.27 4.11
CA ASP A 43 -8.96 9.13 3.20
C ASP A 43 -9.89 9.50 2.03
N ALA A 44 -10.97 10.24 2.31
CA ALA A 44 -11.92 10.65 1.28
C ALA A 44 -11.30 11.55 0.19
N VAL A 45 -10.31 12.37 0.54
CA VAL A 45 -9.56 13.19 -0.41
C VAL A 45 -8.54 12.35 -1.18
N PHE A 46 -7.73 11.55 -0.47
CA PHE A 46 -6.73 10.71 -1.12
C PHE A 46 -7.35 9.68 -2.06
N ASP A 47 -8.42 9.03 -1.63
CA ASP A 47 -9.02 7.91 -2.38
C ASP A 47 -9.61 8.34 -3.74
N LEU A 48 -9.80 9.63 -3.99
CA LEU A 48 -10.18 10.14 -5.32
C LEU A 48 -9.14 9.84 -6.41
N VAL A 49 -7.89 9.58 -6.03
CA VAL A 49 -6.83 9.08 -6.93
C VAL A 49 -7.19 7.73 -7.54
N PHE A 50 -8.00 6.93 -6.85
CA PHE A 50 -8.35 5.58 -7.27
C PHE A 50 -9.67 5.49 -8.03
N PRO A 51 -9.85 4.48 -8.90
CA PRO A 51 -11.14 4.16 -9.49
C PRO A 51 -12.22 3.93 -8.43
N ARG A 52 -13.48 4.23 -8.79
CA ARG A 52 -14.61 4.11 -7.85
C ARG A 52 -14.68 2.74 -7.16
N ALA A 53 -14.42 1.65 -7.89
CA ALA A 53 -14.47 0.29 -7.32
C ALA A 53 -13.49 0.11 -6.15
N ILE A 54 -12.33 0.75 -6.20
CA ILE A 54 -11.34 0.73 -5.12
C ILE A 54 -11.74 1.62 -3.96
N ARG A 55 -12.29 2.81 -4.25
CA ARG A 55 -12.72 3.77 -3.21
C ARG A 55 -13.77 3.22 -2.26
N ILE A 56 -14.77 2.48 -2.79
CA ILE A 56 -15.89 1.98 -1.97
C ILE A 56 -15.47 0.89 -0.97
N VAL A 57 -14.34 0.22 -1.19
CA VAL A 57 -13.79 -0.82 -0.30
C VAL A 57 -12.59 -0.33 0.52
N SER A 58 -12.17 0.92 0.31
CA SER A 58 -10.95 1.47 0.90
C SER A 58 -10.92 1.41 2.42
N SER A 59 -12.04 1.68 3.08
CA SER A 59 -12.12 1.66 4.54
C SER A 59 -11.97 0.27 5.17
N VAL A 60 -12.12 -0.79 4.37
CA VAL A 60 -11.99 -2.19 4.82
C VAL A 60 -10.62 -2.75 4.49
N PHE A 61 -10.13 -2.53 3.26
CA PHE A 61 -8.98 -3.24 2.72
C PHE A 61 -7.68 -2.40 2.68
N TRP A 62 -7.75 -1.06 2.78
CA TRP A 62 -6.55 -0.24 2.63
C TRP A 62 -6.19 0.51 3.91
N THR A 63 -4.89 0.61 4.16
CA THR A 63 -4.33 1.41 5.26
C THR A 63 -4.88 2.85 5.22
N PRO A 64 -5.48 3.37 6.32
CA PRO A 64 -5.88 4.77 6.38
C PRO A 64 -4.69 5.71 6.20
N VAL A 65 -4.89 6.87 5.55
CA VAL A 65 -3.83 7.86 5.28
C VAL A 65 -3.09 8.24 6.56
N SER A 66 -3.79 8.47 7.66
CA SER A 66 -3.17 8.84 8.95
C SER A 66 -2.27 7.73 9.52
N VAL A 67 -2.66 6.47 9.33
CA VAL A 67 -1.85 5.30 9.72
C VAL A 67 -0.65 5.16 8.78
N ALA A 68 -0.87 5.33 7.47
CA ALA A 68 0.19 5.26 6.46
C ALA A 68 1.29 6.30 6.71
N LEU A 69 0.93 7.55 7.00
CA LEU A 69 1.87 8.61 7.36
C LEU A 69 2.67 8.23 8.60
N ARG A 70 1.99 7.80 9.68
CA ARG A 70 2.68 7.45 10.92
C ARG A 70 3.58 6.23 10.77
N ALA A 71 3.13 5.19 10.06
CA ALA A 71 3.93 4.02 9.77
C ALA A 71 5.18 4.38 8.94
N ALA A 72 5.03 5.24 7.94
CA ALA A 72 6.16 5.71 7.13
C ALA A 72 7.18 6.50 7.96
N GLU A 73 6.75 7.40 8.85
CA GLU A 73 7.64 8.09 9.80
C GLU A 73 8.43 7.14 10.69
N LEU A 74 7.78 6.06 11.17
CA LEU A 74 8.42 5.05 12.01
C LEU A 74 9.41 4.16 11.24
N LEU A 75 9.15 3.87 9.98
CA LEU A 75 9.97 2.99 9.14
C LEU A 75 11.16 3.70 8.52
N VAL A 76 10.99 4.95 8.10
CA VAL A 76 11.98 5.68 7.30
C VAL A 76 12.92 6.47 8.19
N LEU A 77 14.20 6.13 8.16
CA LEU A 77 15.24 6.87 8.87
C LEU A 77 15.82 8.01 8.02
N ASP A 78 15.90 7.80 6.72
CA ASP A 78 16.37 8.78 5.74
C ASP A 78 15.82 8.45 4.34
N ARG A 79 16.10 9.31 3.36
CA ARG A 79 15.63 9.11 1.97
C ARG A 79 16.25 7.91 1.25
N GLY A 80 17.27 7.30 1.80
CA GLY A 80 17.90 6.08 1.29
C GLY A 80 17.19 4.81 1.77
N THR A 81 16.30 4.91 2.76
CA THR A 81 15.55 3.76 3.30
C THR A 81 14.69 3.13 2.21
N ARG A 82 14.75 1.79 2.13
CA ARG A 82 13.95 0.97 1.20
C ARG A 82 12.90 0.21 1.99
N VAL A 83 11.64 0.55 1.76
CA VAL A 83 10.48 -0.01 2.49
C VAL A 83 9.77 -1.04 1.62
N LEU A 84 9.47 -2.20 2.18
CA LEU A 84 8.62 -3.23 1.59
C LEU A 84 7.23 -3.20 2.24
N ASP A 85 6.20 -3.19 1.42
CA ASP A 85 4.79 -3.35 1.79
C ASP A 85 4.30 -4.73 1.32
N VAL A 86 3.97 -5.60 2.24
CA VAL A 86 3.51 -6.97 1.94
C VAL A 86 1.99 -7.00 1.86
N GLY A 87 1.46 -7.36 0.70
CA GLY A 87 0.03 -7.27 0.42
C GLY A 87 -0.41 -5.83 0.15
N SER A 88 0.31 -5.13 -0.73
CA SER A 88 0.16 -3.69 -0.92
C SER A 88 -1.18 -3.22 -1.50
N GLY A 89 -2.02 -4.14 -1.97
CA GLY A 89 -3.31 -3.81 -2.57
C GLY A 89 -3.18 -2.81 -3.71
N ALA A 90 -4.00 -1.76 -3.68
CA ALA A 90 -3.96 -0.64 -4.63
C ALA A 90 -2.78 0.34 -4.39
N GLY A 91 -1.85 0.03 -3.47
CA GLY A 91 -0.63 0.78 -3.26
C GLY A 91 -0.74 2.02 -2.39
N LYS A 92 -1.84 2.22 -1.67
CA LYS A 92 -2.11 3.43 -0.88
C LYS A 92 -0.99 3.74 0.12
N PHE A 93 -0.56 2.76 0.93
CA PHE A 93 0.53 2.94 1.88
C PHE A 93 1.84 3.35 1.18
N CYS A 94 2.23 2.63 0.13
CA CYS A 94 3.45 2.90 -0.61
C CYS A 94 3.47 4.32 -1.20
N VAL A 95 2.36 4.76 -1.81
CA VAL A 95 2.27 6.08 -2.44
C VAL A 95 2.32 7.18 -1.39
N VAL A 96 1.52 7.08 -0.32
CA VAL A 96 1.50 8.05 0.78
C VAL A 96 2.88 8.14 1.44
N GLY A 97 3.49 7.00 1.78
CA GLY A 97 4.79 6.95 2.43
C GLY A 97 5.92 7.52 1.56
N ALA A 98 5.93 7.16 0.27
CA ALA A 98 6.94 7.67 -0.66
C ALA A 98 6.86 9.19 -0.85
N LEU A 99 5.65 9.76 -0.95
CA LEU A 99 5.46 11.20 -1.07
C LEU A 99 5.84 11.94 0.19
N ALA A 100 5.41 11.45 1.36
CA ALA A 100 5.65 12.11 2.63
C ALA A 100 7.14 12.08 3.05
N THR A 101 7.87 11.01 2.74
CA THR A 101 9.25 10.81 3.24
C THR A 101 10.31 11.02 2.17
N GLY A 102 9.96 10.88 0.89
CA GLY A 102 10.92 10.85 -0.23
C GLY A 102 11.77 9.56 -0.30
N ALA A 103 11.53 8.57 0.55
CA ALA A 103 12.15 7.25 0.52
C ALA A 103 11.60 6.38 -0.62
N SER A 104 12.18 5.20 -0.83
CA SER A 104 11.73 4.25 -1.86
C SER A 104 10.83 3.19 -1.26
N PHE A 105 9.66 2.97 -1.85
CA PHE A 105 8.71 1.97 -1.42
C PHE A 105 8.49 0.92 -2.51
N THR A 106 8.42 -0.34 -2.10
CA THR A 106 8.09 -1.46 -2.98
C THR A 106 6.89 -2.20 -2.40
N GLY A 107 5.82 -2.33 -3.17
CA GLY A 107 4.65 -3.12 -2.81
C GLY A 107 4.67 -4.49 -3.50
N ILE A 108 4.34 -5.56 -2.78
CA ILE A 108 4.07 -6.88 -3.35
C ILE A 108 2.58 -7.14 -3.24
N GLU A 109 1.93 -7.44 -4.37
CA GLU A 109 0.50 -7.75 -4.44
C GLU A 109 0.24 -8.85 -5.47
N GLN A 110 -0.54 -9.86 -5.08
CA GLN A 110 -0.84 -11.01 -5.94
C GLN A 110 -1.87 -10.71 -7.03
N ARG A 111 -2.77 -9.73 -6.84
CA ARG A 111 -3.81 -9.34 -7.79
C ARG A 111 -3.25 -8.39 -8.85
N ALA A 112 -3.10 -8.87 -10.08
CA ALA A 112 -2.50 -8.10 -11.17
C ALA A 112 -3.22 -6.77 -11.45
N HIS A 113 -4.56 -6.74 -11.32
CA HIS A 113 -5.34 -5.52 -11.54
C HIS A 113 -5.09 -4.46 -10.44
N LEU A 114 -4.88 -4.86 -9.17
CA LEU A 114 -4.51 -3.94 -8.10
C LEU A 114 -3.11 -3.38 -8.32
N VAL A 115 -2.17 -4.22 -8.75
CA VAL A 115 -0.81 -3.79 -9.13
C VAL A 115 -0.86 -2.75 -10.26
N ALA A 116 -1.73 -2.94 -11.26
CA ALA A 116 -1.88 -1.98 -12.35
C ALA A 116 -2.38 -0.61 -11.83
N ILE A 117 -3.41 -0.63 -10.96
CA ILE A 117 -3.95 0.58 -10.32
C ILE A 117 -2.89 1.27 -9.46
N ALA A 118 -2.13 0.50 -8.67
CA ALA A 118 -1.08 1.02 -7.82
C ALA A 118 0.05 1.71 -8.63
N ARG A 119 0.45 1.12 -9.76
CA ARG A 119 1.45 1.69 -10.67
C ARG A 119 0.97 2.98 -11.30
N GLU A 120 -0.28 3.01 -11.75
CA GLU A 120 -0.90 4.22 -12.31
C GLU A 120 -0.95 5.35 -11.28
N ALA A 121 -1.45 5.07 -10.06
CA ALA A 121 -1.48 6.05 -8.98
C ALA A 121 -0.09 6.58 -8.63
N ALA A 122 0.92 5.73 -8.51
CA ALA A 122 2.29 6.14 -8.24
C ALA A 122 2.87 7.02 -9.36
N GLN A 123 2.59 6.68 -10.62
CA GLN A 123 3.03 7.47 -11.78
C GLN A 123 2.37 8.85 -11.81
N ARG A 124 1.06 8.93 -11.68
CA ARG A 124 0.28 10.19 -11.70
C ARG A 124 0.71 11.14 -10.58
N LEU A 125 0.96 10.60 -9.37
CA LEU A 125 1.37 11.38 -8.20
C LEU A 125 2.89 11.64 -8.13
N GLY A 126 3.69 11.03 -9.00
CA GLY A 126 5.15 11.14 -8.98
C GLY A 126 5.77 10.55 -7.71
N ALA A 127 5.18 9.49 -7.16
CA ALA A 127 5.67 8.80 -5.97
C ALA A 127 6.81 7.82 -6.31
N ARG A 128 7.87 7.76 -5.46
CA ARG A 128 8.97 6.78 -5.58
C ARG A 128 8.51 5.40 -5.07
N ALA A 129 7.45 4.88 -5.66
CA ALA A 129 6.87 3.58 -5.34
C ALA A 129 6.88 2.66 -6.56
N THR A 130 7.25 1.40 -6.34
CA THR A 130 7.24 0.34 -7.36
C THR A 130 6.37 -0.82 -6.88
N PHE A 131 5.79 -1.58 -7.81
CA PHE A 131 4.88 -2.66 -7.46
C PHE A 131 5.20 -3.93 -8.22
N VAL A 132 5.32 -5.03 -7.49
CA VAL A 132 5.58 -6.37 -7.99
C VAL A 132 4.30 -7.17 -7.95
N ASN A 133 3.90 -7.72 -9.10
CA ASN A 133 2.80 -8.66 -9.13
C ASN A 133 3.31 -10.05 -8.72
N GLY A 134 2.94 -10.47 -7.53
CA GLY A 134 3.39 -11.73 -6.97
C GLY A 134 3.03 -11.89 -5.50
N ARG A 135 3.65 -12.88 -4.89
CA ARG A 135 3.55 -13.19 -3.46
C ARG A 135 4.90 -13.00 -2.81
N LEU A 136 4.92 -13.00 -1.48
CA LEU A 136 6.15 -13.04 -0.71
C LEU A 136 7.01 -14.24 -1.16
N ALA A 137 8.30 -14.02 -1.37
CA ALA A 137 9.27 -15.01 -1.84
C ALA A 137 10.55 -14.96 -0.99
N SER A 138 11.39 -15.97 -1.10
CA SER A 138 12.59 -16.11 -0.27
C SER A 138 13.62 -14.98 -0.41
N ASP A 139 13.57 -14.24 -1.51
CA ASP A 139 14.44 -13.10 -1.81
C ASP A 139 13.76 -11.73 -1.63
N SER A 140 12.50 -11.72 -1.17
CA SER A 140 11.71 -10.48 -1.04
C SER A 140 12.33 -9.45 -0.11
N LEU A 141 13.15 -9.85 0.86
CA LEU A 141 13.86 -8.94 1.77
C LEU A 141 15.28 -8.58 1.32
N GLN A 142 15.70 -9.04 0.14
CA GLN A 142 16.99 -8.63 -0.39
C GLN A 142 17.00 -7.12 -0.60
N ASP A 143 17.98 -6.46 0.00
CA ASP A 143 18.13 -5.00 -0.09
C ASP A 143 16.98 -4.17 0.54
N ILE A 144 16.19 -4.73 1.44
CA ILE A 144 15.15 -4.04 2.20
C ILE A 144 15.69 -3.59 3.57
N ASP A 145 15.29 -2.40 3.99
CA ASP A 145 15.68 -1.78 5.26
C ASP A 145 14.53 -1.79 6.27
N ALA A 146 13.28 -1.73 5.76
CA ALA A 146 12.10 -1.65 6.58
C ALA A 146 10.90 -2.35 5.93
N ILE A 147 9.98 -2.88 6.73
CA ILE A 147 8.85 -3.68 6.27
C ILE A 147 7.57 -3.17 6.93
N TYR A 148 6.50 -3.10 6.15
CA TYR A 148 5.15 -2.83 6.62
C TYR A 148 4.25 -4.04 6.42
N PHE A 149 3.42 -4.32 7.44
CA PHE A 149 2.36 -5.31 7.40
C PHE A 149 1.04 -4.69 7.87
N PHE A 150 0.03 -4.78 7.04
CA PHE A 150 -1.35 -4.54 7.43
C PHE A 150 -2.15 -5.82 7.20
N ASN A 151 -2.02 -6.77 8.12
CA ASN A 151 -2.75 -8.03 8.11
C ASN A 151 -2.84 -8.70 6.71
N PRO A 152 -1.72 -8.86 5.99
CA PRO A 152 -1.72 -9.14 4.55
C PRO A 152 -2.30 -10.51 4.18
N PHE A 153 -2.43 -11.41 5.14
CA PHE A 153 -2.87 -12.79 4.89
C PHE A 153 -4.27 -13.08 5.43
N ALA A 154 -4.92 -12.13 6.11
CA ALA A 154 -6.19 -12.35 6.81
C ALA A 154 -7.35 -12.69 5.89
N GLU A 155 -7.38 -12.14 4.67
CA GLU A 155 -8.46 -12.40 3.71
C GLU A 155 -8.58 -13.90 3.37
N ASN A 156 -7.50 -14.67 3.48
CA ASN A 156 -7.52 -16.12 3.31
C ASN A 156 -8.41 -16.86 4.34
N ALA A 157 -8.69 -16.24 5.47
CA ALA A 157 -9.56 -16.78 6.52
C ALA A 157 -11.01 -16.26 6.43
N PHE A 158 -11.28 -15.32 5.54
CA PHE A 158 -12.63 -14.79 5.35
C PHE A 158 -13.51 -15.79 4.58
N PRO A 159 -14.82 -15.78 4.80
CA PRO A 159 -15.73 -16.50 3.93
C PRO A 159 -15.71 -15.89 2.52
N PRO A 160 -15.97 -16.68 1.45
CA PRO A 160 -15.83 -16.23 0.06
C PRO A 160 -16.62 -14.97 -0.29
N GLU A 161 -17.78 -14.73 0.35
CA GLU A 161 -18.61 -13.55 0.17
C GLU A 161 -17.98 -12.24 0.68
N ASP A 162 -17.01 -12.36 1.58
CA ASP A 162 -16.29 -11.23 2.16
C ASP A 162 -14.93 -11.00 1.48
N HIS A 163 -14.58 -11.80 0.47
CA HIS A 163 -13.38 -11.58 -0.31
C HIS A 163 -13.50 -10.30 -1.15
N LEU A 164 -12.39 -9.59 -1.32
CA LEU A 164 -12.33 -8.42 -2.21
C LEU A 164 -12.77 -8.77 -3.64
N ASP A 165 -12.31 -9.91 -4.14
CA ASP A 165 -12.67 -10.51 -5.42
C ASP A 165 -12.23 -11.99 -5.48
N HIS A 166 -12.53 -12.63 -6.62
CA HIS A 166 -12.20 -14.03 -6.87
C HIS A 166 -11.13 -14.22 -7.95
N THR A 167 -10.28 -13.23 -8.19
CA THR A 167 -9.21 -13.30 -9.20
C THR A 167 -8.00 -14.10 -8.75
N VAL A 168 -7.89 -14.39 -7.44
CA VAL A 168 -6.85 -15.21 -6.84
C VAL A 168 -7.47 -16.28 -5.96
N GLU A 169 -6.76 -17.40 -5.84
CA GLU A 169 -7.17 -18.46 -4.92
C GLU A 169 -6.70 -18.14 -3.50
N LEU A 170 -7.62 -18.13 -2.56
CA LEU A 170 -7.39 -17.91 -1.12
C LEU A 170 -7.66 -19.20 -0.35
N SER A 171 -6.81 -19.52 0.62
CA SER A 171 -7.00 -20.66 1.51
C SER A 171 -6.19 -20.51 2.81
N LEU A 172 -6.62 -21.17 3.87
CA LEU A 172 -5.91 -21.19 5.15
C LEU A 172 -4.50 -21.79 5.02
N ASP A 173 -4.33 -22.85 4.22
CA ASP A 173 -3.01 -23.46 4.00
C ASP A 173 -2.04 -22.48 3.36
N ARG A 174 -2.52 -21.64 2.45
CA ARG A 174 -1.74 -20.55 1.86
C ARG A 174 -1.37 -19.49 2.87
N ALA A 175 -2.34 -19.07 3.69
CA ALA A 175 -2.06 -18.10 4.76
C ALA A 175 -0.96 -18.62 5.70
N LEU A 176 -1.08 -19.85 6.17
CA LEU A 176 -0.09 -20.46 7.05
C LEU A 176 1.29 -20.51 6.40
N PHE A 177 1.37 -20.92 5.14
CA PHE A 177 2.64 -20.96 4.40
C PHE A 177 3.28 -19.56 4.29
N ASP A 178 2.47 -18.52 3.98
CA ASP A 178 2.98 -17.15 3.82
C ASP A 178 3.39 -16.55 5.17
N VAL A 179 2.67 -16.85 6.24
CA VAL A 179 3.04 -16.47 7.62
C VAL A 179 4.37 -17.09 8.00
N GLU A 180 4.53 -18.41 7.85
CA GLU A 180 5.79 -19.09 8.12
C GLU A 180 6.96 -18.56 7.29
N LEU A 181 6.69 -18.22 6.02
CA LEU A 181 7.70 -17.61 5.16
C LEU A 181 8.09 -16.21 5.67
N ALA A 182 7.12 -15.39 6.08
CA ALA A 182 7.37 -14.07 6.66
C ALA A 182 8.25 -14.19 7.93
N GLU A 183 7.94 -15.10 8.84
CA GLU A 183 8.73 -15.34 10.05
C GLU A 183 10.17 -15.79 9.74
N ARG A 184 10.36 -16.68 8.75
CA ARG A 184 11.70 -17.08 8.30
C ARG A 184 12.48 -15.92 7.70
N LEU A 185 11.83 -15.09 6.87
CA LEU A 185 12.45 -13.92 6.26
C LEU A 185 12.84 -12.88 7.32
N LEU A 186 11.96 -12.60 8.28
CA LEU A 186 12.24 -11.71 9.41
C LEU A 186 13.42 -12.25 10.25
N THR A 187 13.45 -13.58 10.49
CA THR A 187 14.58 -14.23 11.19
C THR A 187 15.91 -14.01 10.44
N GLY A 188 15.92 -14.10 9.11
CA GLY A 188 17.09 -13.89 8.25
C GLY A 188 17.44 -12.43 7.94
N ALA A 189 16.57 -11.47 8.27
CA ALA A 189 16.81 -10.06 7.97
C ALA A 189 18.05 -9.50 8.70
N LYS A 190 18.61 -8.39 8.21
CA LYS A 190 19.78 -7.74 8.85
C LYS A 190 19.42 -7.07 10.18
N VAL A 191 20.39 -6.98 11.09
CA VAL A 191 20.23 -6.18 12.32
C VAL A 191 19.97 -4.73 11.94
N GLY A 192 19.04 -4.09 12.66
CA GLY A 192 18.55 -2.74 12.35
C GLY A 192 17.32 -2.71 11.44
N THR A 193 16.91 -3.85 10.83
CA THR A 193 15.64 -3.91 10.06
C THR A 193 14.48 -3.47 10.95
N ARG A 194 13.71 -2.51 10.45
CA ARG A 194 12.53 -1.97 11.12
C ARG A 194 11.27 -2.62 10.56
N VAL A 195 10.35 -2.98 11.42
CA VAL A 195 9.05 -3.54 11.02
C VAL A 195 7.95 -2.76 11.70
N VAL A 196 6.98 -2.30 10.94
CA VAL A 196 5.75 -1.76 11.48
C VAL A 196 4.60 -2.68 11.13
N THR A 197 3.82 -3.05 12.13
CA THR A 197 2.60 -3.83 11.95
C THR A 197 1.39 -3.00 12.36
N TYR A 198 0.33 -3.07 11.55
CA TYR A 198 -1.00 -2.60 11.88
C TYR A 198 -1.96 -3.77 11.70
N HIS A 199 -2.68 -4.19 12.74
CA HIS A 199 -3.41 -5.48 12.81
C HIS A 199 -2.51 -6.72 12.67
N GLY A 200 -1.19 -6.61 12.94
CA GLY A 200 -0.26 -7.74 12.85
C GLY A 200 -0.01 -8.25 11.43
N PHE A 201 0.54 -9.45 11.32
CA PHE A 201 0.70 -10.21 10.07
C PHE A 201 0.24 -11.67 10.18
N GLY A 202 -0.36 -12.06 11.30
CA GLY A 202 -0.89 -13.40 11.55
C GLY A 202 0.12 -14.40 12.12
N GLY A 203 1.38 -13.99 12.32
CA GLY A 203 2.46 -14.79 12.92
C GLY A 203 3.11 -14.11 14.12
N ASP A 204 4.15 -14.73 14.64
CA ASP A 204 4.92 -14.25 15.77
C ASP A 204 6.16 -13.46 15.31
N MET A 205 6.41 -12.33 15.95
CA MET A 205 7.66 -11.60 15.72
C MET A 205 8.84 -12.40 16.27
N PRO A 206 9.89 -12.67 15.46
CA PRO A 206 11.04 -13.44 15.95
C PRO A 206 11.68 -12.82 17.18
N PRO A 207 12.23 -13.62 18.13
CA PRO A 207 12.80 -13.12 19.38
C PRO A 207 14.02 -12.21 19.20
N THR A 208 14.57 -12.15 17.98
CA THR A 208 15.64 -11.20 17.59
C THR A 208 15.16 -9.78 17.34
N TYR A 209 13.85 -9.54 17.42
CA TYR A 209 13.24 -8.21 17.34
C TYR A 209 12.84 -7.72 18.73
N THR A 210 13.00 -6.43 18.95
CA THR A 210 12.53 -5.73 20.16
C THR A 210 11.41 -4.77 19.78
N LEU A 211 10.30 -4.87 20.51
CA LEU A 211 9.21 -3.89 20.42
C LEU A 211 9.71 -2.56 20.97
N GLN A 212 9.76 -1.53 20.12
CA GLN A 212 10.23 -0.20 20.49
C GLN A 212 9.09 0.75 20.84
N LEU A 213 7.93 0.57 20.20
CA LEU A 213 6.80 1.46 20.33
C LEU A 213 5.51 0.71 20.06
N THR A 214 4.49 0.99 20.86
CA THR A 214 3.09 0.65 20.59
C THR A 214 2.26 1.90 20.67
N GLU A 215 1.55 2.23 19.62
CA GLU A 215 0.61 3.35 19.57
C GLU A 215 -0.78 2.86 19.22
N LYS A 216 -1.79 3.35 19.95
CA LYS A 216 -3.18 3.11 19.57
C LYS A 216 -3.56 4.04 18.42
N HIS A 217 -3.97 3.46 17.32
CA HIS A 217 -4.38 4.19 16.13
C HIS A 217 -5.76 3.73 15.67
N ARG A 218 -6.76 4.63 15.71
CA ARG A 218 -8.16 4.30 15.43
C ARG A 218 -8.64 3.13 16.30
N THR A 219 -8.89 1.98 15.70
CA THR A 219 -9.44 0.77 16.32
C THR A 219 -8.40 -0.24 16.74
N ASP A 220 -7.12 -0.06 16.33
CA ASP A 220 -6.07 -1.04 16.59
C ASP A 220 -4.72 -0.38 16.94
N GLN A 221 -3.70 -1.24 17.12
CA GLN A 221 -2.34 -0.87 17.48
C GLN A 221 -1.44 -0.80 16.26
N LEU A 222 -0.58 0.21 16.28
CA LEU A 222 0.56 0.34 15.39
C LEU A 222 1.81 0.03 16.21
N ASP A 223 2.45 -1.09 15.89
CA ASP A 223 3.63 -1.55 16.60
C ASP A 223 4.89 -1.38 15.76
N LEU A 224 5.93 -0.78 16.36
CA LEU A 224 7.25 -0.70 15.77
C LEU A 224 8.18 -1.72 16.43
N TRP A 225 8.73 -2.58 15.62
CA TRP A 225 9.74 -3.56 15.97
C TRP A 225 11.08 -3.24 15.30
N VAL A 226 12.16 -3.48 15.98
CA VAL A 226 13.52 -3.33 15.43
C VAL A 226 14.31 -4.58 15.69
N LYS A 227 14.97 -5.09 14.66
CA LYS A 227 15.87 -6.25 14.82
C LYS A 227 17.13 -5.85 15.56
N THR A 228 17.38 -6.46 16.71
CA THR A 228 18.47 -6.07 17.63
C THR A 228 19.59 -7.07 17.68
N SER A 229 19.40 -8.31 17.20
CA SER A 229 20.43 -9.36 17.18
C SER A 229 20.34 -10.24 15.95
N LEU A 230 21.39 -10.98 15.67
CA LEU A 230 21.35 -12.10 14.70
C LEU A 230 20.61 -13.29 15.33
N ALA A 231 20.07 -14.16 14.47
CA ALA A 231 19.41 -15.41 14.88
C ALA A 231 20.45 -16.46 15.32
#